data_4c64c4cef19512e0f0ba67e9d0c6acb9
#
_entry.id   4c64c4cef19512e0f0ba67e9d0c6acb9
#
_cell.length_a   1.000
_cell.length_b   1.000
_cell.length_c   1.000
_cell.angle_alpha   90.00
_cell.angle_beta   90.00
_cell.angle_gamma   90.00
#
_symmetry.space_group_name_H-M   'P 1'
#
loop_
_entity.id
_entity.type
_entity.pdbx_description
1 polymer ?
#
loop_
_entity_poly.entity_id
_entity_poly.type
_entity_poly.pdbx_seq_one_letter_code
_entity_poly.pdbx_strand_id
1 'polypeptide(L)'
;MLDFFKQLSLKRSAWIFLAFTAFALESTALYFQYGMGLQPCVLCVYERLAVMGIFIAGLIGALAPNSLIVRILALIVGLFSAIKGLMISIRHLDLQMNPAPWKQCEFIPNFPETLPFHKWLPAVFNPTGSCNESQWSLFGITMVQWLVFIFAVYVLVLGLITISQVKKSRNRRLIFK
;
A
#
# COMPACT_ATOMS: atom_id res chain seq x y z
N MET A 1 5.11 13.04 -20.85
CA MET A 1 4.88 12.03 -19.81
C MET A 1 4.16 12.61 -18.58
N LEU A 2 4.65 13.69 -17.93
CA LEU A 2 3.99 14.28 -16.76
C LEU A 2 2.54 14.76 -17.02
N ASP A 3 2.23 15.25 -18.21
CA ASP A 3 0.86 15.67 -18.58
C ASP A 3 -0.10 14.47 -18.63
N PHE A 4 0.39 13.28 -19.00
CA PHE A 4 -0.37 12.04 -18.94
C PHE A 4 -0.76 11.68 -17.50
N PHE A 5 0.19 11.69 -16.57
CA PHE A 5 -0.07 11.41 -15.14
C PHE A 5 -1.01 12.45 -14.51
N LYS A 6 -0.90 13.71 -14.93
CA LYS A 6 -1.83 14.76 -14.50
C LYS A 6 -3.26 14.51 -15.00
N GLN A 7 -3.42 14.14 -16.27
CA GLN A 7 -4.73 13.78 -16.80
C GLN A 7 -5.28 12.50 -16.17
N LEU A 8 -4.41 11.53 -15.86
CA LEU A 8 -4.78 10.30 -15.18
C LEU A 8 -5.38 10.59 -13.80
N SER A 9 -4.78 11.52 -13.04
CA SER A 9 -5.27 11.91 -11.71
C SER A 9 -6.63 12.63 -11.72
N LEU A 10 -7.06 13.16 -12.87
CA LEU A 10 -8.38 13.77 -13.04
C LEU A 10 -9.46 12.73 -13.38
N LYS A 11 -9.07 11.53 -13.78
CA LYS A 11 -10.03 10.47 -14.13
C LYS A 11 -10.43 9.67 -12.89
N ARG A 12 -11.73 9.61 -12.64
CA ARG A 12 -12.29 8.78 -11.55
C ARG A 12 -11.90 7.30 -11.66
N SER A 13 -11.83 6.80 -12.90
CA SER A 13 -11.44 5.40 -13.16
C SER A 13 -10.04 5.05 -12.65
N ALA A 14 -9.09 5.99 -12.68
CA ALA A 14 -7.73 5.75 -12.18
C ALA A 14 -7.71 5.56 -10.66
N TRP A 15 -8.50 6.33 -9.92
CA TRP A 15 -8.64 6.20 -8.48
C TRP A 15 -9.39 4.94 -8.07
N ILE A 16 -10.44 4.58 -8.82
CA ILE A 16 -11.16 3.31 -8.62
C ILE A 16 -10.22 2.13 -8.90
N PHE A 17 -9.38 2.21 -9.95
CA PHE A 17 -8.41 1.17 -10.25
C PHE A 17 -7.37 1.04 -9.12
N LEU A 18 -6.89 2.16 -8.55
CA LEU A 18 -6.01 2.14 -7.38
C LEU A 18 -6.67 1.44 -6.18
N ALA A 19 -7.92 1.80 -5.87
CA ALA A 19 -8.68 1.15 -4.80
C ALA A 19 -8.88 -0.34 -5.08
N PHE A 20 -9.22 -0.70 -6.32
CA PHE A 20 -9.44 -2.10 -6.70
C PHE A 20 -8.17 -2.96 -6.55
N THR A 21 -7.00 -2.45 -6.97
CA THR A 21 -5.73 -3.18 -6.80
C THR A 21 -5.38 -3.39 -5.34
N ALA A 22 -5.57 -2.39 -4.49
CA ALA A 22 -5.36 -2.51 -3.05
C ALA A 22 -6.36 -3.49 -2.41
N PHE A 23 -7.64 -3.44 -2.81
CA PHE A 23 -8.65 -4.39 -2.35
C PHE A 23 -8.33 -5.83 -2.76
N ALA A 24 -7.86 -6.03 -3.99
CA ALA A 24 -7.46 -7.36 -4.47
C ALA A 24 -6.27 -7.93 -3.68
N LEU A 25 -5.29 -7.08 -3.33
CA LEU A 25 -4.16 -7.48 -2.49
C LEU A 25 -4.61 -7.89 -1.09
N GLU A 26 -5.51 -7.11 -0.46
CA GLU A 26 -6.04 -7.45 0.87
C GLU A 26 -6.86 -8.74 0.84
N SER A 27 -7.69 -8.91 -0.19
CA SER A 27 -8.45 -10.15 -0.40
C SER A 27 -7.54 -11.37 -0.58
N THR A 28 -6.43 -11.21 -1.30
CA THR A 28 -5.42 -12.26 -1.48
C THR A 28 -4.73 -12.59 -0.14
N ALA A 29 -4.41 -11.58 0.67
CA ALA A 29 -3.81 -11.78 1.97
C ALA A 29 -4.75 -12.51 2.94
N LEU A 30 -6.05 -12.21 2.90
CA LEU A 30 -7.08 -12.94 3.67
C LEU A 30 -7.26 -14.37 3.16
N TYR A 31 -7.22 -14.59 1.84
CA TYR A 31 -7.24 -15.93 1.27
C TYR A 31 -6.04 -16.77 1.73
N PHE A 32 -4.85 -16.23 1.77
CA PHE A 32 -3.68 -16.91 2.31
C PHE A 32 -3.85 -17.26 3.78
N GLN A 33 -4.42 -16.38 4.58
CA GLN A 33 -4.66 -16.60 6.00
C GLN A 33 -5.73 -17.69 6.24
N TYR A 34 -6.90 -17.58 5.61
CA TYR A 34 -8.04 -18.42 5.90
C TYR A 34 -8.19 -19.63 4.95
N GLY A 35 -7.79 -19.47 3.70
CA GLY A 35 -7.87 -20.53 2.68
C GLY A 35 -6.67 -21.47 2.73
N MET A 36 -5.49 -20.94 2.96
CA MET A 36 -4.24 -21.72 3.00
C MET A 36 -3.72 -21.95 4.42
N GLY A 37 -4.31 -21.35 5.44
CA GLY A 37 -3.90 -21.50 6.84
C GLY A 37 -2.57 -20.83 7.18
N LEU A 38 -2.09 -19.88 6.37
CA LEU A 38 -0.84 -19.17 6.62
C LEU A 38 -1.03 -18.16 7.74
N GLN A 39 -0.20 -18.24 8.76
CA GLN A 39 -0.30 -17.39 9.93
C GLN A 39 0.37 -16.03 9.71
N PRO A 40 -0.35 -14.89 9.78
CA PRO A 40 0.25 -13.58 9.58
C PRO A 40 1.16 -13.20 10.75
N CYS A 41 2.33 -12.66 10.44
CA CYS A 41 3.24 -12.08 11.42
C CYS A 41 2.89 -10.62 11.74
N VAL A 42 3.52 -10.00 12.74
CA VAL A 42 3.29 -8.59 13.10
C VAL A 42 3.60 -7.65 11.93
N LEU A 43 4.70 -7.88 11.20
CA LEU A 43 5.04 -7.04 10.04
C LEU A 43 4.03 -7.21 8.91
N CYS A 44 3.50 -8.43 8.70
CA CYS A 44 2.41 -8.67 7.75
C CYS A 44 1.15 -7.85 8.09
N VAL A 45 0.84 -7.71 9.38
CA VAL A 45 -0.29 -6.90 9.84
C VAL A 45 -0.07 -5.42 9.55
N TYR A 46 1.13 -4.91 9.73
CA TYR A 46 1.47 -3.52 9.37
C TYR A 46 1.45 -3.28 7.85
N GLU A 47 1.89 -4.25 7.04
CA GLU A 47 1.82 -4.21 5.58
C GLU A 47 0.35 -4.15 5.11
N ARG A 48 -0.54 -4.94 5.71
CA ARG A 48 -1.99 -4.85 5.46
C ARG A 48 -2.56 -3.49 5.79
N LEU A 49 -2.18 -2.90 6.93
CA LEU A 49 -2.61 -1.55 7.27
C LEU A 49 -2.17 -0.52 6.23
N ALA A 50 -0.96 -0.66 5.69
CA ALA A 50 -0.48 0.19 4.61
C ALA A 50 -1.30 0.00 3.31
N VAL A 51 -1.64 -1.23 2.94
CA VAL A 51 -2.52 -1.53 1.79
C VAL A 51 -3.92 -0.93 2.00
N MET A 52 -4.50 -1.03 3.20
CA MET A 52 -5.77 -0.38 3.53
C MET A 52 -5.70 1.15 3.41
N GLY A 53 -4.57 1.76 3.78
CA GLY A 53 -4.34 3.19 3.57
C GLY A 53 -4.35 3.58 2.08
N ILE A 54 -3.76 2.76 1.21
CA ILE A 54 -3.81 2.95 -0.25
C ILE A 54 -5.24 2.78 -0.77
N PHE A 55 -5.99 1.80 -0.26
CA PHE A 55 -7.40 1.59 -0.59
C PHE A 55 -8.25 2.81 -0.26
N ILE A 56 -8.11 3.35 0.95
CA ILE A 56 -8.82 4.57 1.40
C ILE A 56 -8.43 5.77 0.53
N ALA A 57 -7.15 5.93 0.19
CA ALA A 57 -6.68 6.98 -0.71
C ALA A 57 -7.35 6.89 -2.09
N GLY A 58 -7.48 5.68 -2.64
CA GLY A 58 -8.21 5.44 -3.89
C GLY A 58 -9.67 5.84 -3.80
N LEU A 59 -10.36 5.50 -2.70
CA LEU A 59 -11.76 5.90 -2.48
C LEU A 59 -11.91 7.41 -2.35
N ILE A 60 -11.07 8.08 -1.55
CA ILE A 60 -11.07 9.55 -1.40
C ILE A 60 -10.89 10.22 -2.77
N GLY A 61 -9.88 9.80 -3.54
CA GLY A 61 -9.62 10.35 -4.87
C GLY A 61 -10.76 10.12 -5.87
N ALA A 62 -11.49 9.00 -5.74
CA ALA A 62 -12.64 8.68 -6.58
C ALA A 62 -13.88 9.53 -6.28
N LEU A 63 -14.02 10.09 -5.06
CA LEU A 63 -15.16 10.91 -4.68
C LEU A 63 -15.24 12.19 -5.52
N ALA A 64 -14.15 12.94 -5.61
CA ALA A 64 -14.12 14.21 -6.33
C ALA A 64 -12.75 14.45 -7.00
N PRO A 65 -12.40 13.73 -8.08
CA PRO A 65 -11.07 13.82 -8.72
C PRO A 65 -10.79 15.21 -9.32
N ASN A 66 -11.82 15.98 -9.64
CA ASN A 66 -11.70 17.34 -10.16
C ASN A 66 -11.37 18.37 -9.06
N SER A 67 -11.67 18.06 -7.78
CA SER A 67 -11.31 18.91 -6.65
C SER A 67 -9.82 18.76 -6.34
N LEU A 68 -9.09 19.88 -6.37
CA LEU A 68 -7.66 19.89 -6.06
C LEU A 68 -7.39 19.43 -4.61
N ILE A 69 -8.23 19.85 -3.67
CA ILE A 69 -8.08 19.53 -2.23
C ILE A 69 -8.22 18.03 -2.01
N VAL A 70 -9.29 17.43 -2.54
CA VAL A 70 -9.55 15.99 -2.40
C VAL A 70 -8.44 15.17 -3.05
N ARG A 71 -7.97 15.59 -4.21
CA ARG A 71 -6.88 14.92 -4.92
C ARG A 71 -5.55 15.00 -4.16
N ILE A 72 -5.20 16.17 -3.59
CA ILE A 72 -4.00 16.32 -2.78
C ILE A 72 -4.09 15.47 -1.52
N LEU A 73 -5.24 15.48 -0.82
CA LEU A 73 -5.46 14.65 0.36
C LEU A 73 -5.28 13.15 0.04
N ALA A 74 -5.90 12.68 -1.05
CA ALA A 74 -5.76 11.31 -1.51
C ALA A 74 -4.30 10.95 -1.82
N LEU A 75 -3.55 11.85 -2.48
CA LEU A 75 -2.13 11.63 -2.77
C LEU A 75 -1.27 11.60 -1.51
N ILE A 76 -1.53 12.46 -0.53
CA ILE A 76 -0.80 12.47 0.74
C ILE A 76 -1.02 11.14 1.48
N VAL A 77 -2.28 10.74 1.65
CA VAL A 77 -2.62 9.48 2.33
C VAL A 77 -2.03 8.29 1.59
N GLY A 78 -2.21 8.20 0.26
CA GLY A 78 -1.73 7.10 -0.54
C GLY A 78 -0.20 6.99 -0.58
N LEU A 79 0.49 8.12 -0.76
CA LEU A 79 1.96 8.14 -0.83
C LEU A 79 2.58 7.83 0.54
N PHE A 80 2.03 8.40 1.62
CA PHE A 80 2.46 8.08 2.99
C PHE A 80 2.32 6.58 3.28
N SER A 81 1.15 6.00 2.96
CA SER A 81 0.89 4.57 3.15
C SER A 81 1.82 3.70 2.31
N ALA A 82 2.04 4.05 1.04
CA ALA A 82 2.93 3.30 0.15
C ALA A 82 4.40 3.34 0.63
N ILE A 83 4.89 4.52 1.07
CA ILE A 83 6.26 4.65 1.60
C ILE A 83 6.41 3.86 2.90
N LYS A 84 5.45 3.95 3.83
CA LYS A 84 5.48 3.17 5.08
C LYS A 84 5.41 1.68 4.79
N GLY A 85 4.55 1.24 3.88
CA GLY A 85 4.47 -0.16 3.44
C GLY A 85 5.80 -0.66 2.86
N LEU A 86 6.44 0.13 2.00
CA LEU A 86 7.75 -0.20 1.43
C LEU A 86 8.83 -0.34 2.51
N MET A 87 8.90 0.60 3.44
CA MET A 87 9.88 0.55 4.55
C MET A 87 9.69 -0.70 5.42
N ILE A 88 8.44 -1.04 5.73
CA ILE A 88 8.09 -2.23 6.52
C ILE A 88 8.47 -3.49 5.76
N SER A 89 8.14 -3.58 4.47
CA SER A 89 8.45 -4.75 3.64
C SER A 89 9.95 -4.95 3.45
N ILE A 90 10.75 -3.88 3.32
CA ILE A 90 12.22 -3.98 3.28
C ILE A 90 12.76 -4.51 4.62
N ARG A 91 12.26 -4.00 5.76
CA ARG A 91 12.63 -4.50 7.08
C ARG A 91 12.25 -5.98 7.26
N HIS A 92 11.08 -6.36 6.78
CA HIS A 92 10.59 -7.73 6.81
C HIS A 92 11.50 -8.66 5.97
N LEU A 93 11.89 -8.22 4.77
CA LEU A 93 12.82 -8.94 3.92
C LEU A 93 14.20 -9.11 4.57
N ASP A 94 14.73 -8.06 5.23
CA ASP A 94 16.01 -8.16 5.95
C ASP A 94 15.95 -9.18 7.10
N LEU A 95 14.83 -9.27 7.82
CA LEU A 95 14.64 -10.28 8.87
C LEU A 95 14.58 -11.71 8.31
N GLN A 96 14.01 -11.91 7.13
CA GLN A 96 13.97 -13.22 6.47
C GLN A 96 15.33 -13.64 5.89
N MET A 97 16.08 -12.68 5.31
CA MET A 97 17.36 -12.97 4.67
C MET A 97 18.53 -13.05 5.65
N ASN A 98 18.46 -12.32 6.75
CA ASN A 98 19.52 -12.22 7.76
C ASN A 98 18.96 -12.50 9.17
N PRO A 99 18.51 -13.73 9.43
CA PRO A 99 18.01 -14.10 10.75
C PRO A 99 19.15 -14.05 11.77
N ALA A 100 19.03 -13.16 12.75
CA ALA A 100 20.01 -13.03 13.84
C ALA A 100 19.28 -13.10 15.19
N PRO A 101 19.89 -13.71 16.23
CA PRO A 101 19.23 -13.88 17.53
C PRO A 101 18.77 -12.57 18.19
N TRP A 102 19.42 -11.45 17.86
CA TRP A 102 19.09 -10.12 18.35
C TRP A 102 18.14 -9.34 17.45
N LYS A 103 17.86 -9.83 16.24
CA LYS A 103 16.87 -9.28 15.29
C LYS A 103 15.58 -10.08 15.43
N GLN A 104 14.83 -9.85 16.48
CA GLN A 104 13.53 -10.51 16.65
C GLN A 104 12.40 -9.61 16.18
N CYS A 105 11.39 -10.24 15.59
CA CYS A 105 10.11 -9.58 15.32
C CYS A 105 9.34 -9.41 16.64
N GLU A 106 8.73 -8.25 16.83
CA GLU A 106 7.81 -8.07 17.95
C GLU A 106 6.65 -9.06 17.84
N PHE A 107 6.28 -9.70 18.94
CA PHE A 107 5.15 -10.66 18.96
C PHE A 107 3.80 -9.96 19.11
N ILE A 108 3.80 -8.73 19.64
CA ILE A 108 2.59 -7.93 19.85
C ILE A 108 2.68 -6.67 19.00
N PRO A 109 1.66 -6.37 18.18
CA PRO A 109 1.68 -5.16 17.38
C PRO A 109 1.56 -3.93 18.29
N ASN A 110 2.50 -3.00 18.13
CA ASN A 110 2.52 -1.75 18.86
C ASN A 110 1.63 -0.71 18.17
N PHE A 111 0.31 -0.85 18.36
CA PHE A 111 -0.65 0.15 17.91
C PHE A 111 -0.85 1.22 18.98
N PRO A 112 -1.08 2.50 18.59
CA PRO A 112 -1.49 3.53 19.53
C PRO A 112 -2.73 3.10 20.30
N GLU A 113 -2.80 3.38 21.60
CA GLU A 113 -3.96 3.04 22.44
C GLU A 113 -5.27 3.63 21.91
N THR A 114 -5.19 4.73 21.18
CA THR A 114 -6.33 5.38 20.52
C THR A 114 -6.88 4.61 19.31
N LEU A 115 -6.09 3.72 18.70
CA LEU A 115 -6.46 2.96 17.49
C LEU A 115 -6.01 1.49 17.61
N PRO A 116 -6.59 0.71 18.54
CA PRO A 116 -6.20 -0.68 18.76
C PRO A 116 -6.83 -1.61 17.71
N PHE A 117 -6.36 -1.55 16.45
CA PHE A 117 -6.92 -2.33 15.33
C PHE A 117 -6.94 -3.85 15.60
N HIS A 118 -5.96 -4.38 16.32
CA HIS A 118 -5.90 -5.79 16.70
C HIS A 118 -7.06 -6.20 17.64
N LYS A 119 -7.62 -5.24 18.40
CA LYS A 119 -8.79 -5.47 19.27
C LYS A 119 -10.12 -5.27 18.52
N TRP A 120 -10.15 -4.33 17.55
CA TRP A 120 -11.37 -4.02 16.80
C TRP A 120 -11.68 -5.04 15.70
N LEU A 121 -10.64 -5.49 15.00
CA LEU A 121 -10.74 -6.44 13.89
C LEU A 121 -9.68 -7.55 14.05
N PRO A 122 -9.81 -8.41 15.10
CA PRO A 122 -8.83 -9.45 15.37
C PRO A 122 -8.70 -10.44 14.20
N ALA A 123 -9.77 -10.65 13.45
CA ALA A 123 -9.77 -11.49 12.27
C ALA A 123 -8.75 -11.04 11.19
N VAL A 124 -8.43 -9.74 11.11
CA VAL A 124 -7.52 -9.19 10.10
C VAL A 124 -6.16 -8.83 10.68
N PHE A 125 -6.14 -8.32 11.93
CA PHE A 125 -4.97 -7.68 12.53
C PHE A 125 -4.38 -8.42 13.72
N ASN A 126 -4.79 -9.68 14.00
CA ASN A 126 -4.20 -10.47 15.06
C ASN A 126 -3.02 -11.29 14.50
N PRO A 127 -1.76 -11.00 14.87
CA PRO A 127 -0.61 -11.77 14.43
C PRO A 127 -0.55 -13.09 15.19
N THR A 128 -0.29 -14.17 14.49
CA THR A 128 -0.15 -15.53 15.04
C THR A 128 1.11 -16.23 14.54
N GLY A 129 1.80 -15.65 13.54
CA GLY A 129 2.96 -16.23 12.88
C GLY A 129 4.29 -15.57 13.22
N SER A 130 5.40 -16.21 12.81
CA SER A 130 6.77 -15.71 12.91
C SER A 130 7.14 -14.89 11.66
N CYS A 131 7.93 -13.80 11.85
CA CYS A 131 8.41 -13.00 10.71
C CYS A 131 9.62 -13.63 9.98
N ASN A 132 10.30 -14.61 10.61
CA ASN A 132 11.53 -15.15 10.08
C ASN A 132 11.31 -16.28 9.07
N GLU A 133 10.09 -16.83 9.02
CA GLU A 133 9.77 -17.97 8.17
C GLU A 133 9.11 -17.52 6.87
N SER A 134 9.63 -18.00 5.74
CA SER A 134 9.02 -17.86 4.45
C SER A 134 7.96 -18.95 4.26
N GLN A 135 6.70 -18.66 4.57
CA GLN A 135 5.61 -19.63 4.51
C GLN A 135 5.12 -19.91 3.08
N TRP A 136 5.44 -19.05 2.11
CA TRP A 136 4.96 -19.17 0.74
C TRP A 136 5.91 -18.51 -0.25
N SER A 137 6.07 -19.14 -1.41
CA SER A 137 6.83 -18.59 -2.53
C SER A 137 6.16 -18.92 -3.86
N LEU A 138 6.22 -17.99 -4.81
CA LEU A 138 5.74 -18.14 -6.17
C LEU A 138 6.88 -17.85 -7.15
N PHE A 139 7.17 -18.79 -8.05
CA PHE A 139 8.30 -18.72 -8.99
C PHE A 139 9.67 -18.51 -8.31
N GLY A 140 9.87 -19.04 -7.11
CA GLY A 140 11.09 -18.86 -6.34
C GLY A 140 11.24 -17.51 -5.64
N ILE A 141 10.25 -16.63 -5.75
CA ILE A 141 10.19 -15.32 -5.10
C ILE A 141 9.29 -15.43 -3.88
N THR A 142 9.76 -15.01 -2.71
CA THR A 142 8.99 -15.06 -1.47
C THR A 142 7.87 -14.02 -1.49
N MET A 143 6.81 -14.24 -0.68
CA MET A 143 5.70 -13.30 -0.53
C MET A 143 6.18 -11.89 -0.17
N VAL A 144 7.18 -11.77 0.70
CA VAL A 144 7.74 -10.49 1.14
C VAL A 144 8.47 -9.77 0.00
N GLN A 145 9.20 -10.49 -0.84
CA GLN A 145 9.83 -9.90 -2.03
C GLN A 145 8.80 -9.34 -3.01
N TRP A 146 7.67 -10.05 -3.20
CA TRP A 146 6.55 -9.53 -3.98
C TRP A 146 5.96 -8.25 -3.37
N LEU A 147 5.81 -8.18 -2.05
CA LEU A 147 5.31 -6.98 -1.38
C LEU A 147 6.26 -5.80 -1.53
N VAL A 148 7.58 -5.99 -1.43
CA VAL A 148 8.58 -4.94 -1.70
C VAL A 148 8.41 -4.39 -3.12
N PHE A 149 8.29 -5.28 -4.12
CA PHE A 149 8.07 -4.87 -5.51
C PHE A 149 6.76 -4.08 -5.68
N ILE A 150 5.65 -4.58 -5.13
CA ILE A 150 4.33 -3.95 -5.23
C ILE A 150 4.34 -2.56 -4.59
N PHE A 151 4.87 -2.42 -3.37
CA PHE A 151 4.95 -1.11 -2.71
C PHE A 151 5.88 -0.15 -3.45
N ALA A 152 6.99 -0.64 -4.02
CA ALA A 152 7.87 0.19 -4.86
C ALA A 152 7.13 0.74 -6.08
N VAL A 153 6.30 -0.06 -6.74
CA VAL A 153 5.44 0.37 -7.86
C VAL A 153 4.43 1.42 -7.40
N TYR A 154 3.77 1.23 -6.25
CA TYR A 154 2.84 2.23 -5.71
C TYR A 154 3.55 3.56 -5.40
N VAL A 155 4.72 3.53 -4.76
CA VAL A 155 5.52 4.73 -4.48
C VAL A 155 5.90 5.44 -5.77
N LEU A 156 6.36 4.71 -6.79
CA LEU A 156 6.74 5.27 -8.08
C LEU A 156 5.55 5.93 -8.78
N VAL A 157 4.43 5.24 -8.91
CA VAL A 157 3.23 5.74 -9.60
C VAL A 157 2.65 6.94 -8.88
N LEU A 158 2.41 6.84 -7.56
CA LEU A 158 1.86 7.95 -6.76
C LEU A 158 2.84 9.12 -6.68
N GLY A 159 4.14 8.87 -6.61
CA GLY A 159 5.18 9.89 -6.67
C GLY A 159 5.17 10.66 -7.98
N LEU A 160 5.11 9.97 -9.12
CA LEU A 160 5.01 10.61 -10.45
C LEU A 160 3.72 11.44 -10.58
N ILE A 161 2.59 10.94 -10.07
CA ILE A 161 1.34 11.68 -10.06
C ILE A 161 1.49 12.94 -9.19
N THR A 162 2.10 12.85 -8.01
CA THR A 162 2.32 13.99 -7.10
C THR A 162 3.21 15.04 -7.76
N ILE A 163 4.32 14.65 -8.36
CA ILE A 163 5.21 15.56 -9.09
C ILE A 163 4.47 16.22 -10.25
N SER A 164 3.57 15.51 -10.93
CA SER A 164 2.79 16.05 -12.03
C SER A 164 1.82 17.18 -11.61
N GLN A 165 1.39 17.20 -10.33
CA GLN A 165 0.51 18.27 -9.81
C GLN A 165 1.24 19.62 -9.73
N VAL A 166 2.54 19.62 -9.43
CA VAL A 166 3.34 20.86 -9.32
C VAL A 166 3.55 21.52 -10.69
N LYS A 167 3.53 20.71 -11.75
CA LYS A 167 3.69 21.25 -13.11
C LYS A 167 2.47 22.04 -13.55
N LYS A 168 2.67 23.33 -13.85
CA LYS A 168 1.63 24.20 -14.40
C LYS A 168 1.11 23.61 -15.72
N SER A 169 -0.20 23.31 -15.80
CA SER A 169 -0.79 22.80 -17.04
C SER A 169 -0.61 23.83 -18.14
N ARG A 170 0.11 23.47 -19.19
CA ARG A 170 0.19 24.27 -20.40
C ARG A 170 -1.15 24.11 -21.12
N ASN A 171 -2.07 25.05 -20.92
CA ASN A 171 -3.31 25.12 -21.68
C ASN A 171 -2.93 25.15 -23.16
N ARG A 172 -3.04 24.03 -23.87
CA ARG A 172 -3.20 24.04 -25.32
C ARG A 172 -4.58 24.67 -25.58
N ARG A 173 -4.65 25.98 -25.65
CA ARG A 173 -5.72 26.62 -26.39
C ARG A 173 -5.56 26.10 -27.81
N LEU A 174 -6.41 25.17 -28.20
CA LEU A 174 -6.63 24.86 -29.61
C LEU A 174 -7.21 26.15 -30.20
N ILE A 175 -6.33 26.89 -30.85
CA ILE A 175 -6.71 28.00 -31.73
C ILE A 175 -7.24 27.31 -32.99
N PHE A 176 -8.53 26.95 -32.97
CA PHE A 176 -9.27 26.78 -34.20
C PHE A 176 -9.73 28.17 -34.61
N LYS A 177 -9.05 28.70 -35.62
CA LYS A 177 -9.45 29.80 -36.44
C LYS A 177 -9.96 29.22 -37.75
#